data_b492cacd0a34b2144653f0823c1acf93
#
_entry.id   b492cacd0a34b2144653f0823c1acf93
#
_cell.length_a   1.000
_cell.length_b   1.000
_cell.length_c   1.000
_cell.angle_alpha   90.00
_cell.angle_beta   90.00
_cell.angle_gamma   90.00
#
_symmetry.space_group_name_H-M   'P 1'
#
loop_
_entity.id
_entity.type
_entity.pdbx_description
1 polymer ?
#
loop_
_entity_poly.entity_id
_entity_poly.type
_entity_poly.pdbx_seq_one_letter_code
_entity_poly.pdbx_strand_id
1 'polypeptide(L)'
;GSAHKPRWAAGRVGRLVAGAARARRGAAVAQGALPSVVTVLASGAAGAGNGSGQLIREGGYVLTNYHVISAAGEGGALGIQYSDGSTTEATVVGSDPATDLAVLQATDEASDRPLITVGTSESLAVGQPVVALGAPLGLTSTVTSGIVSALGRTITVPTGSGSAVLLDAIQTDATINPGNSGSALVDCSGSLVGINTAISTVPNAEGVGGGGSVGLGFAIPVDLAMPIADELITSGRALHPDLGLTAQALVAQGEEVPDGLLVMTVDAGGPASRAGIRVGDVITAIDGAPARTLEQLIVTKLTRDVGDTVPVTIWRTGQTSDAAIVLGEPPSP
;
A
#
# COMPACT_ATOMS: atom_id res chain seq x y z
N GLY A 1 -22.55 -55.11 -31.25
CA GLY A 1 -22.87 -54.17 -30.18
C GLY A 1 -21.69 -53.22 -29.94
N SER A 2 -21.75 -51.99 -30.53
CA SER A 2 -20.77 -50.93 -30.28
C SER A 2 -21.08 -50.30 -28.95
N ALA A 3 -20.19 -50.44 -27.98
CA ALA A 3 -20.32 -49.79 -26.69
C ALA A 3 -20.09 -48.27 -26.84
N HIS A 4 -21.15 -47.50 -26.65
CA HIS A 4 -21.11 -46.05 -26.64
C HIS A 4 -20.42 -45.58 -25.35
N LYS A 5 -19.20 -45.09 -25.42
CA LYS A 5 -18.52 -44.45 -24.26
C LYS A 5 -19.18 -43.07 -24.00
N PRO A 6 -19.62 -42.79 -22.82
CA PRO A 6 -20.31 -41.53 -22.52
C PRO A 6 -19.35 -40.33 -22.61
N ARG A 7 -19.69 -39.29 -23.40
CA ARG A 7 -18.92 -38.05 -23.64
C ARG A 7 -18.60 -37.24 -22.39
N TRP A 8 -19.27 -37.49 -21.24
CA TRP A 8 -19.04 -36.78 -19.99
C TRP A 8 -17.76 -37.22 -19.25
N ALA A 9 -17.21 -38.39 -19.52
CA ALA A 9 -16.00 -38.89 -18.88
C ALA A 9 -14.75 -38.11 -19.32
N ALA A 10 -14.68 -37.68 -20.58
CA ALA A 10 -13.53 -36.93 -21.10
C ALA A 10 -13.43 -35.50 -20.52
N GLY A 11 -14.58 -34.84 -20.27
CA GLY A 11 -14.61 -33.49 -19.68
C GLY A 11 -14.22 -33.44 -18.21
N ARG A 12 -14.47 -34.51 -17.44
CA ARG A 12 -14.06 -34.60 -16.02
C ARG A 12 -12.55 -34.80 -15.88
N VAL A 13 -11.94 -35.65 -16.69
CA VAL A 13 -10.49 -35.89 -16.67
C VAL A 13 -9.74 -34.63 -17.09
N GLY A 14 -10.19 -33.95 -18.13
CA GLY A 14 -9.59 -32.68 -18.56
C GLY A 14 -9.61 -31.57 -17.49
N ARG A 15 -10.70 -31.42 -16.74
CA ARG A 15 -10.81 -30.47 -15.64
C ARG A 15 -9.95 -30.86 -14.42
N LEU A 16 -9.84 -32.13 -14.11
CA LEU A 16 -8.97 -32.60 -13.02
C LEU A 16 -7.49 -32.39 -13.36
N VAL A 17 -7.08 -32.62 -14.60
CA VAL A 17 -5.70 -32.40 -15.07
C VAL A 17 -5.37 -30.90 -15.08
N ALA A 18 -6.28 -30.05 -15.53
CA ALA A 18 -6.09 -28.59 -15.53
C ALA A 18 -6.02 -28.03 -14.10
N GLY A 19 -6.86 -28.52 -13.18
CA GLY A 19 -6.83 -28.14 -11.75
C GLY A 19 -5.53 -28.57 -11.07
N ALA A 20 -5.05 -29.78 -11.32
CA ALA A 20 -3.78 -30.28 -10.79
C ALA A 20 -2.57 -29.52 -11.37
N ALA A 21 -2.61 -29.11 -12.63
CA ALA A 21 -1.56 -28.31 -13.24
C ALA A 21 -1.50 -26.88 -12.64
N ARG A 22 -2.67 -26.28 -12.35
CA ARG A 22 -2.78 -24.97 -11.70
C ARG A 22 -2.25 -25.02 -10.26
N ALA A 23 -2.62 -26.03 -9.48
CA ALA A 23 -2.14 -26.24 -8.11
C ALA A 23 -0.62 -26.46 -8.06
N ARG A 24 -0.07 -27.25 -9.01
CA ARG A 24 1.38 -27.47 -9.10
C ARG A 24 2.15 -26.18 -9.45
N ARG A 25 1.59 -25.31 -10.30
CA ARG A 25 2.21 -24.01 -10.62
C ARG A 25 2.25 -23.10 -9.42
N GLY A 26 1.16 -22.96 -8.66
CA GLY A 26 1.14 -22.13 -7.45
C GLY A 26 2.16 -22.59 -6.40
N ALA A 27 2.31 -23.91 -6.21
CA ALA A 27 3.32 -24.47 -5.30
C ALA A 27 4.75 -24.20 -5.77
N ALA A 28 5.03 -24.32 -7.07
CA ALA A 28 6.35 -24.03 -7.63
C ALA A 28 6.71 -22.53 -7.52
N VAL A 29 5.76 -21.65 -7.80
CA VAL A 29 5.91 -20.21 -7.63
C VAL A 29 6.21 -19.86 -6.16
N ALA A 30 5.45 -20.43 -5.22
CA ALA A 30 5.68 -20.22 -3.81
C ALA A 30 7.06 -20.70 -3.37
N GLN A 31 7.49 -21.92 -3.77
CA GLN A 31 8.80 -22.45 -3.42
C GLN A 31 9.96 -21.58 -3.93
N GLY A 32 9.80 -20.94 -5.08
CA GLY A 32 10.83 -20.05 -5.64
C GLY A 32 10.92 -18.69 -4.94
N ALA A 33 9.78 -18.11 -4.57
CA ALA A 33 9.72 -16.74 -4.04
C ALA A 33 9.72 -16.66 -2.49
N LEU A 34 9.23 -17.69 -1.78
CA LEU A 34 9.15 -17.71 -0.32
C LEU A 34 10.48 -17.45 0.41
N PRO A 35 11.66 -17.93 -0.07
CA PRO A 35 12.91 -17.67 0.60
C PRO A 35 13.30 -16.18 0.70
N SER A 36 12.73 -15.33 -0.16
CA SER A 36 12.91 -13.87 -0.14
C SER A 36 11.86 -13.14 0.70
N VAL A 37 10.82 -13.84 1.20
CA VAL A 37 9.78 -13.27 2.05
C VAL A 37 10.13 -13.45 3.52
N VAL A 38 9.95 -12.41 4.31
CA VAL A 38 10.30 -12.37 5.72
C VAL A 38 9.11 -11.96 6.59
N THR A 39 9.12 -12.35 7.87
CA THR A 39 8.26 -11.76 8.88
C THR A 39 8.92 -10.50 9.43
N VAL A 40 8.20 -9.39 9.48
CA VAL A 40 8.60 -8.18 10.16
C VAL A 40 7.98 -8.21 11.57
N LEU A 41 8.84 -8.10 12.58
CA LEU A 41 8.47 -8.07 13.99
C LEU A 41 8.62 -6.63 14.49
N ALA A 42 7.55 -6.09 15.07
CA ALA A 42 7.56 -4.74 15.65
C ALA A 42 7.14 -4.82 17.11
N SER A 43 7.90 -4.21 18.02
CA SER A 43 7.58 -4.17 19.44
C SER A 43 7.90 -2.80 20.03
N GLY A 44 7.00 -2.29 20.84
CA GLY A 44 7.13 -0.97 21.47
C GLY A 44 6.22 -0.80 22.68
N ALA A 45 6.17 0.40 23.23
CA ALA A 45 5.39 0.72 24.42
C ALA A 45 3.88 0.46 24.25
N ALA A 46 3.35 0.54 23.02
CA ALA A 46 1.94 0.29 22.70
C ALA A 46 1.61 -1.19 22.51
N GLY A 47 2.61 -2.09 22.51
CA GLY A 47 2.43 -3.52 22.31
C GLY A 47 3.39 -4.10 21.28
N ALA A 48 3.05 -5.29 20.79
CA ALA A 48 3.77 -5.97 19.72
C ALA A 48 2.84 -6.20 18.53
N GLY A 49 3.39 -6.04 17.32
CA GLY A 49 2.73 -6.32 16.05
C GLY A 49 3.65 -7.11 15.14
N ASN A 50 3.07 -7.68 14.12
CA ASN A 50 3.83 -8.34 13.06
C ASN A 50 3.17 -8.12 11.70
N GLY A 51 3.99 -8.14 10.69
CA GLY A 51 3.63 -8.13 9.30
C GLY A 51 4.61 -8.94 8.48
N SER A 52 4.64 -8.71 7.22
CA SER A 52 5.55 -9.36 6.28
C SER A 52 6.37 -8.35 5.52
N GLY A 53 7.42 -8.79 4.87
CA GLY A 53 8.22 -8.01 3.95
C GLY A 53 8.90 -8.90 2.92
N GLN A 54 9.64 -8.32 2.01
CA GLN A 54 10.48 -9.05 1.07
C GLN A 54 11.83 -8.38 0.89
N LEU A 55 12.88 -9.20 0.75
CA LEU A 55 14.22 -8.76 0.41
C LEU A 55 14.27 -8.25 -1.03
N ILE A 56 14.55 -6.96 -1.22
CA ILE A 56 14.50 -6.30 -2.54
C ILE A 56 15.87 -5.91 -3.09
N ARG A 57 16.88 -5.76 -2.23
CA ARG A 57 18.25 -5.35 -2.59
C ARG A 57 19.27 -6.05 -1.71
N GLU A 58 20.49 -6.23 -2.24
CA GLU A 58 21.65 -6.66 -1.46
C GLU A 58 21.90 -5.69 -0.28
N GLY A 59 22.50 -6.18 0.81
CA GLY A 59 22.69 -5.41 2.03
C GLY A 59 21.53 -5.49 3.00
N GLY A 60 20.60 -6.46 2.79
CA GLY A 60 19.51 -6.75 3.73
C GLY A 60 18.34 -5.78 3.69
N TYR A 61 18.12 -5.10 2.56
CA TYR A 61 17.00 -4.17 2.43
C TYR A 61 15.69 -4.91 2.23
N VAL A 62 14.74 -4.67 3.14
CA VAL A 62 13.41 -5.27 3.18
C VAL A 62 12.35 -4.20 2.93
N LEU A 63 11.52 -4.39 1.91
CA LEU A 63 10.34 -3.57 1.65
C LEU A 63 9.15 -4.16 2.41
N THR A 64 8.40 -3.29 3.09
CA THR A 64 7.19 -3.62 3.88
C THR A 64 6.21 -2.45 3.86
N ASN A 65 5.09 -2.56 4.60
CA ASN A 65 4.18 -1.44 4.80
C ASN A 65 4.61 -0.55 5.99
N TYR A 66 4.31 0.75 5.87
CA TYR A 66 4.53 1.71 6.96
C TYR A 66 3.74 1.35 8.22
N HIS A 67 2.45 1.00 8.09
CA HIS A 67 1.62 0.66 9.24
C HIS A 67 2.15 -0.56 10.02
N VAL A 68 2.92 -1.46 9.39
CA VAL A 68 3.56 -2.60 10.07
C VAL A 68 4.62 -2.11 11.05
N ILE A 69 5.48 -1.18 10.61
CA ILE A 69 6.57 -0.66 11.44
C ILE A 69 6.10 0.39 12.45
N SER A 70 5.03 1.13 12.14
CA SER A 70 4.49 2.16 13.02
C SER A 70 3.99 1.59 14.36
N ALA A 71 3.68 0.29 14.42
CA ALA A 71 3.32 -0.40 15.66
C ALA A 71 4.46 -0.42 16.69
N ALA A 72 5.73 -0.30 16.27
CA ALA A 72 6.86 -0.19 17.19
C ALA A 72 6.89 1.17 17.92
N GLY A 73 6.36 2.25 17.30
CA GLY A 73 6.44 3.61 17.84
C GLY A 73 7.88 4.14 17.96
N GLU A 74 8.05 5.30 18.57
CA GLU A 74 9.37 5.87 18.82
C GLU A 74 10.16 5.02 19.83
N GLY A 75 11.38 4.63 19.45
CA GLY A 75 12.27 3.84 20.30
C GLY A 75 11.90 2.37 20.45
N GLY A 76 10.89 1.89 19.70
CA GLY A 76 10.56 0.48 19.65
C GLY A 76 11.60 -0.35 18.89
N ALA A 77 11.58 -1.66 19.09
CA ALA A 77 12.48 -2.60 18.42
C ALA A 77 11.83 -3.19 17.18
N LEU A 78 12.61 -3.33 16.12
CA LEU A 78 12.23 -4.01 14.88
C LEU A 78 13.15 -5.21 14.67
N GLY A 79 12.58 -6.29 14.18
CA GLY A 79 13.28 -7.52 13.84
C GLY A 79 12.76 -8.13 12.55
N ILE A 80 13.59 -8.96 11.97
CA ILE A 80 13.26 -9.75 10.78
C ILE A 80 13.44 -11.21 11.12
N GLN A 81 12.43 -12.02 10.81
CA GLN A 81 12.53 -13.47 10.84
C GLN A 81 12.49 -14.01 9.41
N TYR A 82 13.52 -14.74 9.05
CA TYR A 82 13.65 -15.38 7.74
C TYR A 82 12.84 -16.67 7.62
N SER A 83 12.70 -17.17 6.41
CA SER A 83 11.94 -18.38 6.09
C SER A 83 12.49 -19.65 6.75
N ASP A 84 13.75 -19.67 7.16
CA ASP A 84 14.37 -20.78 7.91
C ASP A 84 14.17 -20.67 9.44
N GLY A 85 13.48 -19.62 9.90
CA GLY A 85 13.23 -19.37 11.32
C GLY A 85 14.31 -18.58 12.04
N SER A 86 15.45 -18.29 11.41
CA SER A 86 16.48 -17.42 12.01
C SER A 86 15.98 -15.99 12.10
N THR A 87 16.48 -15.23 13.06
CA THR A 87 16.08 -13.84 13.33
C THR A 87 17.26 -12.92 13.41
N THR A 88 17.05 -11.67 12.99
CA THR A 88 18.01 -10.59 13.12
C THR A 88 17.30 -9.29 13.54
N GLU A 89 18.02 -8.34 14.10
CA GLU A 89 17.52 -7.00 14.33
C GLU A 89 17.41 -6.24 12.99
N ALA A 90 16.56 -5.22 12.97
CA ALA A 90 16.42 -4.35 11.80
C ALA A 90 16.31 -2.89 12.21
N THR A 91 16.75 -2.01 11.32
CA THR A 91 16.61 -0.55 11.45
C THR A 91 15.74 -0.01 10.35
N VAL A 92 15.02 1.09 10.61
CA VAL A 92 14.29 1.81 9.58
C VAL A 92 15.27 2.59 8.73
N VAL A 93 15.31 2.33 7.43
CA VAL A 93 16.07 3.11 6.44
C VAL A 93 15.29 4.36 6.06
N GLY A 94 13.99 4.19 5.82
CA GLY A 94 13.08 5.26 5.51
C GLY A 94 11.63 4.76 5.46
N SER A 95 10.69 5.69 5.52
CA SER A 95 9.27 5.37 5.42
C SER A 95 8.49 6.47 4.73
N ASP A 96 7.41 6.07 4.07
CA ASP A 96 6.46 6.95 3.43
C ASP A 96 5.03 6.64 3.91
N PRO A 97 4.54 7.40 4.91
CA PRO A 97 3.18 7.23 5.39
C PRO A 97 2.10 7.49 4.35
N ALA A 98 2.39 8.31 3.32
CA ALA A 98 1.40 8.68 2.29
C ALA A 98 1.05 7.51 1.38
N THR A 99 2.00 6.64 1.08
CA THR A 99 1.84 5.44 0.24
C THR A 99 1.79 4.14 1.04
N ASP A 100 1.89 4.20 2.36
CA ASP A 100 1.98 3.04 3.25
C ASP A 100 3.18 2.12 2.95
N LEU A 101 4.33 2.68 2.59
CA LEU A 101 5.56 1.94 2.33
C LEU A 101 6.66 2.25 3.34
N ALA A 102 7.51 1.27 3.60
CA ALA A 102 8.72 1.45 4.41
C ALA A 102 9.81 0.49 3.96
N VAL A 103 11.06 0.91 4.15
CA VAL A 103 12.24 0.08 3.93
C VAL A 103 12.96 -0.09 5.27
N LEU A 104 13.24 -1.34 5.60
CA LEU A 104 14.08 -1.74 6.72
C LEU A 104 15.42 -2.26 6.20
N GLN A 105 16.44 -2.22 7.06
CA GLN A 105 17.69 -2.90 6.81
C GLN A 105 17.98 -3.90 7.93
N ALA A 106 18.18 -5.16 7.56
CA ALA A 106 18.61 -6.22 8.45
C ALA A 106 20.06 -5.99 8.91
N THR A 107 20.36 -6.16 10.19
CA THR A 107 21.71 -5.90 10.75
C THR A 107 22.74 -6.95 10.33
N ASP A 108 22.31 -8.13 9.89
CA ASP A 108 23.18 -9.19 9.32
C ASP A 108 23.35 -9.07 7.80
N GLU A 109 22.84 -7.97 7.19
CA GLU A 109 22.89 -7.66 5.75
C GLU A 109 22.25 -8.74 4.85
N ALA A 110 21.72 -9.81 5.41
CA ALA A 110 21.06 -10.93 4.69
C ALA A 110 21.87 -11.46 3.49
N SER A 111 23.21 -11.47 3.57
CA SER A 111 24.13 -11.67 2.43
C SER A 111 23.94 -12.99 1.69
N ASP A 112 23.43 -14.02 2.38
CA ASP A 112 23.21 -15.35 1.84
C ASP A 112 21.74 -15.62 1.50
N ARG A 113 20.90 -14.59 1.47
CA ARG A 113 19.46 -14.71 1.24
C ARG A 113 19.07 -14.31 -0.18
N PRO A 114 18.17 -15.06 -0.83
CA PRO A 114 17.73 -14.69 -2.16
C PRO A 114 16.87 -13.42 -2.12
N LEU A 115 17.08 -12.57 -3.11
CA LEU A 115 16.23 -11.41 -3.36
C LEU A 115 14.96 -11.84 -4.11
N ILE A 116 13.86 -11.10 -3.91
CA ILE A 116 12.67 -11.30 -4.71
C ILE A 116 12.94 -10.84 -6.15
N THR A 117 12.47 -11.61 -7.13
CA THR A 117 12.51 -11.16 -8.53
C THR A 117 11.46 -10.08 -8.73
N VAL A 118 11.86 -8.88 -9.10
CA VAL A 118 10.96 -7.75 -9.39
C VAL A 118 10.39 -7.92 -10.79
N GLY A 119 9.06 -7.89 -10.92
CA GLY A 119 8.31 -7.89 -12.17
C GLY A 119 7.81 -6.49 -12.54
N THR A 120 6.67 -6.44 -13.20
CA THR A 120 5.95 -5.19 -13.52
C THR A 120 4.45 -5.36 -13.29
N SER A 121 3.79 -4.34 -12.78
CA SER A 121 2.34 -4.28 -12.62
C SER A 121 1.62 -3.75 -13.86
N GLU A 122 2.29 -3.04 -14.75
CA GLU A 122 1.70 -2.45 -15.96
C GLU A 122 1.10 -3.50 -16.91
N SER A 123 1.71 -4.69 -16.97
CA SER A 123 1.27 -5.77 -17.85
C SER A 123 0.17 -6.66 -17.27
N LEU A 124 -0.29 -6.39 -16.04
CA LEU A 124 -1.34 -7.18 -15.40
C LEU A 124 -2.68 -7.04 -16.12
N ALA A 125 -3.40 -8.14 -16.17
CA ALA A 125 -4.77 -8.17 -16.71
C ALA A 125 -5.77 -8.70 -15.67
N VAL A 126 -6.99 -8.16 -15.67
CA VAL A 126 -8.08 -8.70 -14.86
C VAL A 126 -8.34 -10.16 -15.24
N GLY A 127 -8.44 -11.01 -14.22
CA GLY A 127 -8.51 -12.47 -14.38
C GLY A 127 -7.16 -13.19 -14.39
N GLN A 128 -6.03 -12.47 -14.45
CA GLN A 128 -4.70 -13.06 -14.39
C GLN A 128 -4.47 -13.69 -13.01
N PRO A 129 -3.97 -14.95 -12.93
CA PRO A 129 -3.66 -15.59 -11.68
C PRO A 129 -2.50 -14.90 -10.95
N VAL A 130 -2.65 -14.75 -9.64
CA VAL A 130 -1.63 -14.21 -8.72
C VAL A 130 -1.55 -15.05 -7.46
N VAL A 131 -0.42 -14.96 -6.77
CA VAL A 131 -0.16 -15.65 -5.50
C VAL A 131 0.29 -14.61 -4.48
N ALA A 132 -0.40 -14.55 -3.35
CA ALA A 132 0.02 -13.74 -2.20
C ALA A 132 0.86 -14.62 -1.27
N LEU A 133 2.03 -14.12 -0.92
CA LEU A 133 3.02 -14.78 -0.07
C LEU A 133 3.17 -13.98 1.21
N GLY A 134 2.88 -14.56 2.35
CA GLY A 134 3.02 -13.90 3.64
C GLY A 134 3.73 -14.79 4.66
N ALA A 135 4.19 -14.20 5.73
CA ALA A 135 4.81 -14.89 6.86
C ALA A 135 4.14 -14.48 8.19
N PRO A 136 2.80 -14.66 8.34
CA PRO A 136 2.10 -14.24 9.52
C PRO A 136 2.48 -15.09 10.75
N LEU A 137 2.63 -14.43 11.91
CA LEU A 137 2.73 -15.04 13.24
C LEU A 137 3.95 -15.95 13.49
N GLY A 138 5.05 -15.80 12.74
CA GLY A 138 6.20 -16.68 12.92
C GLY A 138 5.91 -18.16 12.57
N LEU A 139 4.72 -18.44 12.05
CA LEU A 139 4.38 -19.71 11.42
C LEU A 139 4.84 -19.63 9.97
N THR A 140 5.66 -20.61 9.56
CA THR A 140 6.22 -20.71 8.23
C THR A 140 5.17 -20.44 7.14
N SER A 141 5.37 -19.34 6.43
CA SER A 141 4.87 -19.06 5.07
C SER A 141 3.39 -19.36 4.80
N THR A 142 2.57 -18.33 4.79
CA THR A 142 1.20 -18.43 4.28
C THR A 142 1.20 -18.14 2.78
N VAL A 143 0.62 -19.05 2.02
CA VAL A 143 0.44 -18.91 0.57
C VAL A 143 -1.04 -18.93 0.24
N THR A 144 -1.54 -17.88 -0.37
CA THR A 144 -2.89 -17.85 -0.90
C THR A 144 -2.85 -17.55 -2.40
N SER A 145 -3.80 -18.07 -3.16
CA SER A 145 -3.86 -17.85 -4.60
C SER A 145 -5.21 -17.31 -5.01
N GLY A 146 -5.20 -16.42 -5.96
CA GLY A 146 -6.39 -15.80 -6.53
C GLY A 146 -6.12 -15.29 -7.94
N ILE A 147 -6.87 -14.28 -8.33
CA ILE A 147 -6.73 -13.56 -9.58
C ILE A 147 -6.65 -12.05 -9.31
N VAL A 148 -6.20 -11.30 -10.29
CA VAL A 148 -6.42 -9.86 -10.35
C VAL A 148 -7.92 -9.64 -10.58
N SER A 149 -8.62 -9.08 -9.58
CA SER A 149 -10.06 -8.82 -9.64
C SER A 149 -10.37 -7.49 -10.28
N ALA A 150 -9.52 -6.48 -10.08
CA ALA A 150 -9.58 -5.16 -10.70
C ALA A 150 -8.21 -4.48 -10.65
N LEU A 151 -8.03 -3.45 -11.47
CA LEU A 151 -6.85 -2.58 -11.54
C LEU A 151 -7.31 -1.12 -11.46
N GLY A 152 -6.38 -0.20 -11.20
CA GLY A 152 -6.63 1.24 -11.20
C GLY A 152 -7.55 1.70 -10.05
N ARG A 153 -7.49 1.04 -8.88
CA ARG A 153 -8.28 1.45 -7.72
C ARG A 153 -7.53 2.49 -6.89
N THR A 154 -8.23 3.56 -6.53
CA THR A 154 -7.74 4.48 -5.49
C THR A 154 -8.41 4.09 -4.18
N ILE A 155 -7.61 3.72 -3.18
CA ILE A 155 -8.08 3.17 -1.90
C ILE A 155 -7.41 3.91 -0.76
N THR A 156 -8.20 4.33 0.21
CA THR A 156 -7.70 4.89 1.46
C THR A 156 -7.54 3.81 2.50
N VAL A 157 -6.37 3.75 3.11
CA VAL A 157 -6.06 2.82 4.21
C VAL A 157 -5.72 3.59 5.47
N PRO A 158 -6.30 3.21 6.62
CA PRO A 158 -5.88 3.79 7.89
C PRO A 158 -4.46 3.33 8.23
N THR A 159 -3.62 4.28 8.65
CA THR A 159 -2.29 4.03 9.20
C THR A 159 -2.24 4.45 10.66
N GLY A 160 -1.21 4.04 11.41
CA GLY A 160 -1.08 4.42 12.83
C GLY A 160 -1.03 5.94 13.08
N SER A 161 -0.70 6.74 12.06
CA SER A 161 -0.55 8.20 12.14
C SER A 161 -1.55 8.98 11.25
N GLY A 162 -2.52 8.30 10.62
CA GLY A 162 -3.47 8.96 9.71
C GLY A 162 -4.03 8.01 8.67
N SER A 163 -3.99 8.41 7.40
CA SER A 163 -4.43 7.61 6.26
C SER A 163 -3.39 7.67 5.15
N ALA A 164 -3.13 6.53 4.51
CA ALA A 164 -2.42 6.44 3.24
C ALA A 164 -3.41 6.33 2.08
N VAL A 165 -2.96 6.69 0.89
CA VAL A 165 -3.73 6.49 -0.34
C VAL A 165 -2.97 5.56 -1.26
N LEU A 166 -3.57 4.42 -1.56
CA LEU A 166 -3.06 3.49 -2.56
C LEU A 166 -3.58 3.90 -3.93
N LEU A 167 -2.69 4.42 -4.77
CA LEU A 167 -2.98 4.74 -6.16
C LEU A 167 -2.84 3.50 -7.04
N ASP A 168 -3.68 3.39 -8.05
CA ASP A 168 -3.67 2.29 -9.03
C ASP A 168 -3.66 0.89 -8.41
N ALA A 169 -4.18 0.76 -7.17
CA ALA A 169 -4.13 -0.47 -6.41
C ALA A 169 -4.65 -1.66 -7.20
N ILE A 170 -3.93 -2.77 -7.07
CA ILE A 170 -4.30 -4.08 -7.60
C ILE A 170 -5.29 -4.70 -6.62
N GLN A 171 -6.52 -4.97 -7.07
CA GLN A 171 -7.50 -5.73 -6.30
C GLN A 171 -7.37 -7.22 -6.62
N THR A 172 -7.38 -8.08 -5.60
CA THR A 172 -7.30 -9.53 -5.75
C THR A 172 -8.30 -10.23 -4.82
N ASP A 173 -8.76 -11.42 -5.22
CA ASP A 173 -9.54 -12.33 -4.38
C ASP A 173 -8.64 -13.34 -3.62
N ALA A 174 -7.32 -13.29 -3.81
CA ALA A 174 -6.39 -13.98 -2.93
C ALA A 174 -6.62 -13.51 -1.48
N THR A 175 -6.66 -14.45 -0.56
CA THR A 175 -6.95 -14.14 0.84
C THR A 175 -5.82 -13.33 1.47
N ILE A 176 -6.08 -12.06 1.76
CA ILE A 176 -5.18 -11.16 2.49
C ILE A 176 -5.77 -10.95 3.88
N ASN A 177 -5.02 -11.35 4.90
CA ASN A 177 -5.39 -11.23 6.31
C ASN A 177 -4.33 -10.44 7.08
N PRO A 178 -4.62 -9.96 8.31
CA PRO A 178 -3.60 -9.40 9.20
C PRO A 178 -2.38 -10.32 9.31
N GLY A 179 -1.18 -9.74 9.17
CA GLY A 179 0.09 -10.46 9.06
C GLY A 179 0.58 -10.63 7.60
N ASN A 180 -0.30 -10.56 6.61
CA ASN A 180 0.09 -10.51 5.19
C ASN A 180 0.44 -9.08 4.72
N SER A 181 0.15 -8.04 5.51
CA SER A 181 0.56 -6.66 5.20
C SER A 181 2.07 -6.59 4.98
N GLY A 182 2.48 -5.91 3.91
CA GLY A 182 3.87 -5.78 3.50
C GLY A 182 4.41 -6.96 2.70
N SER A 183 3.65 -8.04 2.52
CA SER A 183 4.08 -9.23 1.79
C SER A 183 3.99 -9.09 0.26
N ALA A 184 4.62 -10.04 -0.44
CA ALA A 184 4.65 -10.06 -1.89
C ALA A 184 3.34 -10.58 -2.50
N LEU A 185 2.80 -9.84 -3.48
CA LEU A 185 1.91 -10.37 -4.49
C LEU A 185 2.76 -10.70 -5.73
N VAL A 186 2.76 -11.96 -6.15
CA VAL A 186 3.58 -12.41 -7.28
C VAL A 186 2.70 -12.98 -8.40
N ASP A 187 3.19 -12.90 -9.61
CA ASP A 187 2.56 -13.50 -10.79
C ASP A 187 2.87 -15.01 -10.92
N CYS A 188 2.45 -15.63 -12.04
CA CYS A 188 2.71 -17.05 -12.31
C CYS A 188 4.18 -17.40 -12.57
N SER A 189 5.06 -16.41 -12.75
CA SER A 189 6.51 -16.61 -12.88
C SER A 189 7.25 -16.51 -11.53
N GLY A 190 6.55 -16.06 -10.48
CA GLY A 190 7.12 -15.76 -9.16
C GLY A 190 7.71 -14.37 -9.06
N SER A 191 7.45 -13.51 -10.03
CA SER A 191 7.91 -12.12 -10.02
C SER A 191 6.96 -11.25 -9.20
N LEU A 192 7.52 -10.36 -8.39
CA LEU A 192 6.80 -9.39 -7.58
C LEU A 192 6.03 -8.43 -8.48
N VAL A 193 4.73 -8.34 -8.31
CA VAL A 193 3.85 -7.41 -9.05
C VAL A 193 3.15 -6.41 -8.13
N GLY A 194 3.18 -6.65 -6.81
CA GLY A 194 2.61 -5.71 -5.84
C GLY A 194 2.97 -6.06 -4.40
N ILE A 195 2.75 -5.09 -3.50
CA ILE A 195 2.94 -5.22 -2.05
C ILE A 195 1.57 -5.32 -1.42
N ASN A 196 1.27 -6.47 -0.83
CA ASN A 196 -0.03 -6.70 -0.20
C ASN A 196 -0.23 -5.76 0.98
N THR A 197 -1.43 -5.17 1.08
CA THR A 197 -1.83 -4.43 2.25
C THR A 197 -3.17 -4.95 2.73
N ALA A 198 -3.24 -5.36 4.00
CA ALA A 198 -4.47 -5.86 4.60
C ALA A 198 -5.35 -4.67 4.95
N ILE A 199 -6.32 -4.39 4.08
CA ILE A 199 -7.31 -3.36 4.27
C ILE A 199 -8.57 -3.99 4.79
N SER A 200 -9.12 -3.35 5.82
CA SER A 200 -10.50 -3.50 6.29
C SER A 200 -11.04 -4.93 6.26
N THR A 201 -10.95 -5.55 7.37
CA THR A 201 -11.76 -6.72 7.68
C THR A 201 -13.22 -6.29 7.86
N VAL A 202 -14.18 -7.16 7.49
CA VAL A 202 -15.60 -6.92 7.82
C VAL A 202 -15.69 -6.65 9.32
N PRO A 203 -16.43 -5.62 9.74
CA PRO A 203 -16.74 -5.45 11.15
C PRO A 203 -17.35 -6.74 11.70
N ASN A 204 -16.84 -7.20 12.85
CA ASN A 204 -17.48 -8.29 13.57
C ASN A 204 -18.90 -7.88 14.04
N ALA A 205 -19.62 -8.78 14.70
CA ALA A 205 -20.96 -8.50 15.19
C ALA A 205 -21.04 -7.28 16.15
N GLU A 206 -19.90 -6.88 16.74
CA GLU A 206 -19.76 -5.69 17.60
C GLU A 206 -19.36 -4.41 16.83
N GLY A 207 -19.26 -4.47 15.50
CA GLY A 207 -18.88 -3.32 14.66
C GLY A 207 -17.38 -2.99 14.68
N VAL A 208 -16.54 -3.86 15.28
CA VAL A 208 -15.08 -3.70 15.34
C VAL A 208 -14.46 -4.48 14.18
N GLY A 209 -13.54 -3.86 13.42
CA GLY A 209 -12.78 -4.54 12.37
C GLY A 209 -11.99 -5.72 12.95
N GLY A 210 -12.01 -6.88 12.30
CA GLY A 210 -11.34 -8.10 12.80
C GLY A 210 -11.88 -9.41 12.19
N GLY A 211 -12.95 -9.35 11.39
CA GLY A 211 -13.39 -10.49 10.58
C GLY A 211 -12.41 -10.73 9.44
N GLY A 212 -12.09 -11.98 9.10
CA GLY A 212 -11.13 -12.33 8.05
C GLY A 212 -11.48 -11.76 6.65
N SER A 213 -10.62 -12.06 5.67
CA SER A 213 -10.80 -11.64 4.28
C SER A 213 -12.16 -12.04 3.72
N VAL A 214 -12.81 -11.10 3.05
CA VAL A 214 -14.08 -11.32 2.31
C VAL A 214 -13.86 -11.48 0.81
N GLY A 215 -12.63 -11.81 0.39
CA GLY A 215 -12.28 -11.87 -1.03
C GLY A 215 -12.00 -10.51 -1.65
N LEU A 216 -11.72 -9.51 -0.83
CA LEU A 216 -11.29 -8.16 -1.23
C LEU A 216 -9.93 -7.89 -0.62
N GLY A 217 -8.88 -8.27 -1.33
CA GLY A 217 -7.50 -7.93 -1.02
C GLY A 217 -7.00 -6.83 -1.94
N PHE A 218 -6.03 -6.05 -1.47
CA PHE A 218 -5.40 -5.00 -2.26
C PHE A 218 -3.89 -5.07 -2.15
N ALA A 219 -3.21 -4.65 -3.22
CA ALA A 219 -1.77 -4.52 -3.23
C ALA A 219 -1.34 -3.21 -3.91
N ILE A 220 -0.29 -2.60 -3.38
CA ILE A 220 0.38 -1.44 -3.96
C ILE A 220 1.14 -1.94 -5.19
N PRO A 221 0.94 -1.37 -6.39
CA PRO A 221 1.64 -1.80 -7.61
C PRO A 221 3.16 -1.73 -7.46
N VAL A 222 3.87 -2.72 -7.99
CA VAL A 222 5.34 -2.77 -7.88
C VAL A 222 6.01 -1.59 -8.60
N ASP A 223 5.41 -1.13 -9.71
CA ASP A 223 5.94 0.00 -10.49
C ASP A 223 5.80 1.34 -9.76
N LEU A 224 4.90 1.43 -8.75
CA LEU A 224 4.85 2.53 -7.79
C LEU A 224 5.79 2.28 -6.59
N ALA A 225 5.81 1.06 -6.07
CA ALA A 225 6.51 0.74 -4.82
C ALA A 225 8.03 0.76 -4.95
N MET A 226 8.59 0.30 -6.08
CA MET A 226 10.06 0.20 -6.23
C MET A 226 10.75 1.56 -6.36
N PRO A 227 10.28 2.55 -7.16
CA PRO A 227 10.84 3.89 -7.16
C PRO A 227 10.85 4.54 -5.77
N ILE A 228 9.75 4.42 -5.02
CA ILE A 228 9.64 4.92 -3.64
C ILE A 228 10.67 4.20 -2.74
N ALA A 229 10.78 2.88 -2.84
CA ALA A 229 11.78 2.12 -2.07
C ALA A 229 13.21 2.57 -2.37
N ASP A 230 13.55 2.85 -3.62
CA ASP A 230 14.86 3.33 -4.02
C ASP A 230 15.12 4.76 -3.49
N GLU A 231 14.12 5.64 -3.44
CA GLU A 231 14.22 6.94 -2.76
C GLU A 231 14.41 6.79 -1.26
N LEU A 232 13.66 5.90 -0.60
CA LEU A 232 13.83 5.63 0.83
C LEU A 232 15.22 5.10 1.15
N ILE A 233 15.79 4.24 0.30
CA ILE A 233 17.16 3.73 0.47
C ILE A 233 18.20 4.84 0.30
N THR A 234 17.99 5.73 -0.67
CA THR A 234 18.99 6.74 -1.05
C THR A 234 18.96 7.97 -0.13
N SER A 235 17.76 8.43 0.25
CA SER A 235 17.55 9.70 0.95
C SER A 235 16.88 9.58 2.32
N GLY A 236 16.43 8.37 2.70
CA GLY A 236 15.69 8.12 3.94
C GLY A 236 14.22 8.57 3.90
N ARG A 237 13.77 9.16 2.80
CA ARG A 237 12.41 9.69 2.65
C ARG A 237 11.96 9.67 1.19
N ALA A 238 10.66 9.53 0.96
CA ALA A 238 10.06 9.81 -0.34
C ALA A 238 9.79 11.31 -0.49
N LEU A 239 10.03 11.84 -1.68
CA LEU A 239 9.89 13.26 -1.98
C LEU A 239 8.55 13.51 -2.66
N HIS A 240 7.53 13.83 -1.89
CA HIS A 240 6.25 14.28 -2.43
C HIS A 240 6.20 15.81 -2.43
N PRO A 241 5.69 16.44 -3.48
CA PRO A 241 5.52 17.88 -3.49
C PRO A 241 4.56 18.34 -2.39
N ASP A 242 4.76 19.56 -1.92
CA ASP A 242 3.97 20.12 -0.84
C ASP A 242 3.04 21.26 -1.30
N LEU A 243 1.85 21.30 -0.69
CA LEU A 243 0.87 22.37 -0.88
C LEU A 243 1.11 23.56 0.08
N GLY A 244 1.88 23.35 1.15
CA GLY A 244 2.16 24.36 2.17
C GLY A 244 0.92 24.70 3.02
N LEU A 245 0.06 23.71 3.27
CA LEU A 245 -1.12 23.83 4.13
C LEU A 245 -1.48 22.50 4.80
N THR A 246 -2.20 22.62 5.92
CA THR A 246 -2.98 21.51 6.47
C THR A 246 -4.46 21.85 6.43
N ALA A 247 -5.31 20.84 6.28
CA ALA A 247 -6.75 21.03 6.24
C ALA A 247 -7.48 19.94 7.04
N GLN A 248 -8.77 20.19 7.30
CA GLN A 248 -9.69 19.24 7.91
C GLN A 248 -10.95 19.15 7.05
N ALA A 249 -11.50 17.95 6.87
CA ALA A 249 -12.77 17.79 6.19
C ALA A 249 -13.88 18.52 6.95
N LEU A 250 -14.64 19.34 6.22
CA LEU A 250 -15.76 20.10 6.73
C LEU A 250 -17.03 19.63 6.02
N VAL A 251 -17.98 19.13 6.82
CA VAL A 251 -19.35 18.86 6.36
C VAL A 251 -20.22 20.03 6.77
N ALA A 252 -20.86 20.65 5.79
CA ALA A 252 -21.71 21.82 6.00
C ALA A 252 -22.83 21.52 7.02
N GLN A 253 -23.02 22.43 7.95
CA GLN A 253 -24.19 22.45 8.84
C GLN A 253 -25.07 23.65 8.48
N GLY A 254 -25.88 23.50 7.42
CA GLY A 254 -26.73 24.57 6.91
C GLY A 254 -26.25 25.11 5.55
N GLU A 255 -26.87 26.21 5.08
CA GLU A 255 -26.62 26.76 3.74
C GLU A 255 -25.49 27.82 3.71
N GLU A 256 -24.95 28.24 4.85
CA GLU A 256 -24.02 29.36 4.93
C GLU A 256 -22.57 29.01 4.59
N VAL A 257 -22.12 27.77 4.86
CA VAL A 257 -20.74 27.30 4.62
C VAL A 257 -20.78 26.03 3.79
N PRO A 258 -20.11 25.96 2.62
CA PRO A 258 -20.13 24.77 1.78
C PRO A 258 -19.34 23.61 2.38
N ASP A 259 -19.65 22.39 1.95
CA ASP A 259 -18.78 21.22 2.13
C ASP A 259 -17.41 21.49 1.52
N GLY A 260 -16.35 21.02 2.17
CA GLY A 260 -15.01 21.21 1.64
C GLY A 260 -13.92 20.84 2.62
N LEU A 261 -12.72 21.33 2.36
CA LEU A 261 -11.56 21.19 3.21
C LEU A 261 -11.26 22.53 3.89
N LEU A 262 -11.54 22.63 5.19
CA LEU A 262 -11.23 23.80 6.01
C LEU A 262 -9.70 23.89 6.20
N VAL A 263 -9.09 24.97 5.76
CA VAL A 263 -7.66 25.24 5.92
C VAL A 263 -7.34 25.56 7.37
N MET A 264 -6.55 24.72 8.01
CA MET A 264 -6.18 24.82 9.42
C MET A 264 -4.87 25.57 9.63
N THR A 265 -3.87 25.31 8.77
CA THR A 265 -2.60 26.02 8.79
C THR A 265 -2.17 26.38 7.37
N VAL A 266 -1.36 27.41 7.24
CA VAL A 266 -0.70 27.81 5.98
C VAL A 266 0.73 28.17 6.31
N ASP A 267 1.67 27.55 5.63
CA ASP A 267 3.10 27.79 5.82
C ASP A 267 3.48 29.18 5.29
N ALA A 268 4.15 29.95 6.13
CA ALA A 268 4.57 31.31 5.77
C ALA A 268 5.53 31.28 4.57
N GLY A 269 5.13 31.95 3.46
CA GLY A 269 5.89 31.94 2.20
C GLY A 269 5.83 30.59 1.44
N GLY A 270 5.06 29.62 1.93
CA GLY A 270 4.81 28.35 1.25
C GLY A 270 3.91 28.47 0.03
N PRO A 271 3.70 27.37 -0.70
CA PRO A 271 2.89 27.33 -1.92
C PRO A 271 1.48 27.93 -1.74
N ALA A 272 0.71 27.47 -0.75
CA ALA A 272 -0.63 27.98 -0.49
C ALA A 272 -0.62 29.47 -0.11
N SER A 273 0.36 29.91 0.70
CA SER A 273 0.53 31.33 1.07
C SER A 273 0.77 32.20 -0.17
N ARG A 274 1.64 31.76 -1.09
CA ARG A 274 1.89 32.47 -2.35
C ARG A 274 0.65 32.51 -3.26
N ALA A 275 -0.18 31.51 -3.21
CA ALA A 275 -1.47 31.46 -3.91
C ALA A 275 -2.57 32.31 -3.25
N GLY A 276 -2.30 32.96 -2.11
CA GLY A 276 -3.25 33.81 -1.38
C GLY A 276 -4.26 33.06 -0.53
N ILE A 277 -4.04 31.76 -0.29
CA ILE A 277 -4.84 30.93 0.60
C ILE A 277 -4.52 31.30 2.05
N ARG A 278 -5.51 31.28 2.92
CA ARG A 278 -5.42 31.69 4.34
C ARG A 278 -6.09 30.66 5.24
N VAL A 279 -5.67 30.64 6.48
CA VAL A 279 -6.37 29.90 7.54
C VAL A 279 -7.83 30.34 7.60
N GLY A 280 -8.74 29.39 7.68
CA GLY A 280 -10.19 29.60 7.67
C GLY A 280 -10.83 29.60 6.28
N ASP A 281 -10.08 29.52 5.18
CA ASP A 281 -10.63 29.25 3.87
C ASP A 281 -11.19 27.84 3.82
N VAL A 282 -12.21 27.60 2.98
CA VAL A 282 -12.70 26.28 2.65
C VAL A 282 -12.37 25.98 1.20
N ILE A 283 -11.50 25.00 0.95
CA ILE A 283 -11.23 24.51 -0.41
C ILE A 283 -12.43 23.66 -0.82
N THR A 284 -13.19 24.12 -1.80
CA THR A 284 -14.41 23.45 -2.29
C THR A 284 -14.17 22.59 -3.53
N ALA A 285 -13.11 22.88 -4.30
CA ALA A 285 -12.71 22.07 -5.44
C ALA A 285 -11.19 22.07 -5.61
N ILE A 286 -10.66 20.95 -6.15
CA ILE A 286 -9.26 20.77 -6.59
C ILE A 286 -9.32 20.21 -8.01
N ASP A 287 -8.61 20.79 -8.96
CA ASP A 287 -8.65 20.43 -10.39
C ASP A 287 -10.08 20.41 -10.96
N GLY A 288 -10.98 21.25 -10.45
CA GLY A 288 -12.38 21.30 -10.84
C GLY A 288 -13.27 20.19 -10.24
N ALA A 289 -12.70 19.23 -9.52
CA ALA A 289 -13.45 18.20 -8.80
C ALA A 289 -13.79 18.65 -7.37
N PRO A 290 -15.00 18.37 -6.84
CA PRO A 290 -15.36 18.72 -5.47
C PRO A 290 -14.37 18.17 -4.44
N ALA A 291 -13.82 19.02 -3.58
CA ALA A 291 -12.87 18.65 -2.54
C ALA A 291 -13.61 18.41 -1.21
N ARG A 292 -13.80 17.15 -0.81
CA ARG A 292 -14.58 16.77 0.37
C ARG A 292 -13.80 15.97 1.39
N THR A 293 -12.67 15.37 1.00
CA THR A 293 -11.89 14.46 1.83
C THR A 293 -10.41 14.80 1.76
N LEU A 294 -9.67 14.50 2.83
CA LEU A 294 -8.22 14.77 2.91
C LEU A 294 -7.43 13.93 1.90
N GLU A 295 -7.96 12.77 1.51
CA GLU A 295 -7.36 11.90 0.51
C GLU A 295 -7.09 12.62 -0.81
N GLN A 296 -7.93 13.61 -1.16
CA GLN A 296 -7.74 14.39 -2.38
C GLN A 296 -6.46 15.23 -2.35
N LEU A 297 -6.06 15.75 -1.19
CA LEU A 297 -4.77 16.42 -1.02
C LEU A 297 -3.60 15.42 -1.15
N ILE A 298 -3.75 14.21 -0.60
CA ILE A 298 -2.74 13.15 -0.70
C ILE A 298 -2.60 12.73 -2.18
N VAL A 299 -3.71 12.45 -2.86
CA VAL A 299 -3.70 12.12 -4.30
C VAL A 299 -3.00 13.21 -5.10
N THR A 300 -3.30 14.49 -4.82
CA THR A 300 -2.63 15.61 -5.49
C THR A 300 -1.11 15.56 -5.31
N LYS A 301 -0.64 15.30 -4.08
CA LYS A 301 0.80 15.16 -3.79
C LYS A 301 1.44 13.94 -4.47
N LEU A 302 0.70 12.84 -4.61
CA LEU A 302 1.22 11.60 -5.20
C LEU A 302 1.18 11.56 -6.73
N THR A 303 0.40 12.46 -7.37
CA THR A 303 0.19 12.46 -8.82
C THR A 303 0.78 13.67 -9.54
N ARG A 304 1.49 14.53 -8.82
CA ARG A 304 2.05 15.79 -9.33
C ARG A 304 3.51 15.91 -8.95
N ASP A 305 4.23 16.74 -9.70
CA ASP A 305 5.63 17.07 -9.46
C ASP A 305 5.78 18.45 -8.79
N VAL A 306 6.96 18.69 -8.19
CA VAL A 306 7.34 20.01 -7.70
C VAL A 306 7.35 21.01 -8.88
N GLY A 307 6.67 22.14 -8.70
CA GLY A 307 6.50 23.15 -9.74
C GLY A 307 5.19 23.03 -10.53
N ASP A 308 4.47 21.91 -10.42
CA ASP A 308 3.15 21.79 -11.02
C ASP A 308 2.16 22.77 -10.40
N THR A 309 1.22 23.22 -11.21
CA THR A 309 0.17 24.14 -10.78
C THR A 309 -1.14 23.39 -10.56
N VAL A 310 -1.69 23.52 -9.34
CA VAL A 310 -2.95 22.91 -8.93
C VAL A 310 -4.02 23.99 -8.82
N PRO A 311 -5.02 24.01 -9.73
CA PRO A 311 -6.17 24.90 -9.61
C PRO A 311 -7.02 24.50 -8.42
N VAL A 312 -7.39 25.45 -7.57
CA VAL A 312 -8.30 25.24 -6.45
C VAL A 312 -9.37 26.31 -6.44
N THR A 313 -10.59 25.93 -6.04
CA THR A 313 -11.66 26.85 -5.75
C THR A 313 -11.82 26.97 -4.25
N ILE A 314 -11.77 28.20 -3.73
CA ILE A 314 -11.89 28.50 -2.31
C ILE A 314 -13.15 29.30 -2.01
N TRP A 315 -13.77 29.02 -0.87
CA TRP A 315 -14.81 29.84 -0.27
C TRP A 315 -14.23 30.59 0.95
N ARG A 316 -14.47 31.89 0.99
CA ARG A 316 -14.03 32.78 2.08
C ARG A 316 -15.12 33.80 2.36
N THR A 317 -15.66 33.82 3.59
CA THR A 317 -16.65 34.82 4.07
C THR A 317 -17.80 35.09 3.10
N GLY A 318 -18.43 34.04 2.57
CA GLY A 318 -19.57 34.12 1.64
C GLY A 318 -19.21 34.33 0.16
N GLN A 319 -17.94 34.34 -0.21
CA GLN A 319 -17.49 34.52 -1.58
C GLN A 319 -16.66 33.33 -2.06
N THR A 320 -16.92 32.90 -3.27
CA THR A 320 -16.11 31.88 -3.97
C THR A 320 -15.12 32.55 -4.91
N SER A 321 -13.88 32.09 -4.93
CA SER A 321 -12.84 32.53 -5.83
C SER A 321 -11.91 31.40 -6.20
N ASP A 322 -11.25 31.52 -7.35
CA ASP A 322 -10.25 30.56 -7.80
C ASP A 322 -8.85 31.00 -7.40
N ALA A 323 -7.98 30.05 -7.07
CA ALA A 323 -6.58 30.21 -6.81
C ALA A 323 -5.78 29.13 -7.50
N ALA A 324 -4.49 29.32 -7.67
CA ALA A 324 -3.58 28.35 -8.29
C ALA A 324 -2.37 28.14 -7.36
N ILE A 325 -2.24 26.94 -6.83
CA ILE A 325 -1.11 26.55 -5.97
C ILE A 325 -0.01 25.98 -6.85
N VAL A 326 1.15 26.62 -6.87
CA VAL A 326 2.36 26.03 -7.46
C VAL A 326 3.03 25.19 -6.39
N LEU A 327 3.06 23.87 -6.60
CA LEU A 327 3.58 22.90 -5.63
C LEU A 327 5.06 23.16 -5.33
N GLY A 328 5.41 23.08 -4.07
CA GLY A 328 6.77 23.30 -3.59
C GLY A 328 7.49 22.00 -3.23
N GLU A 329 8.78 22.11 -2.91
CA GLU A 329 9.51 21.03 -2.28
C GLU A 329 8.91 20.72 -0.90
N PRO A 330 8.95 19.45 -0.45
CA PRO A 330 8.54 19.11 0.90
C PRO A 330 9.40 19.88 1.93
N PRO A 331 8.82 20.24 3.09
CA PRO A 331 9.60 20.89 4.14
C PRO A 331 10.79 20.04 4.53
N SER A 332 11.93 20.68 4.79
CA SER A 332 13.08 19.99 5.37
C SER A 332 12.71 19.46 6.76
N PRO A 333 13.18 18.27 7.15
CA PRO A 333 12.89 17.66 8.43
C PRO A 333 13.38 18.48 9.63
#